data_7e4451963e341e096f12684bc3525ec3
#
_entry.id   7e4451963e341e096f12684bc3525ec3
#
_cell.length_a   1.000
_cell.length_b   1.000
_cell.length_c   1.000
_cell.angle_alpha   90.00
_cell.angle_beta   90.00
_cell.angle_gamma   90.00
#
_symmetry.space_group_name_H-M   'P 1'
#
loop_
_entity.id
_entity.type
_entity.pdbx_description
1 polymer ?
#
loop_
_entity_poly.entity_id
_entity_poly.type
_entity_poly.pdbx_seq_one_letter_code
_entity_poly.pdbx_strand_id
1 'polypeptide(L)'
;MKKSRYTESQIVKILKEVEAGRKVSDACREYGISDATYYNWRAKYGGMDSSDIKRLKELEEENRRLKQMYADLSLDHSILKDVIEKKPVKPSVRRELVDYVKCKHNISQRRACRVVGISDSVYRYQPDLHRDDEVIDALKKAVERYPAYGFSKLFKTLKRWGYKWNHKRVHRIYRSLNLNMRRRKKKRLPTRNPMPLCVPEKVNICWSMDFMSDSLQCGRRFRTFNLLDDFNREILAVEIDLSLPTVRVLRVLEQVVAWRGYPQKIRMDNGPEFISLKLAEWAEENQVELEFIKPGKPTQNSYIERFNRTYRDAILNMYMFKTLREVRELTKSWINEYNSERPHDSLGDLTPWEYLAKSQQGEDSNFECH
;
A
#
# COMPACT_ATOMS: atom_id res chain seq x y z
N MET A 1 -49.33 -37.96 -1.84
CA MET A 1 -50.02 -39.21 -1.50
C MET A 1 -51.52 -38.95 -1.31
N LYS A 2 -52.40 -39.75 -1.89
CA LYS A 2 -53.84 -39.60 -1.64
C LYS A 2 -54.11 -39.90 -0.17
N LYS A 3 -54.82 -39.01 0.52
CA LYS A 3 -55.23 -39.24 1.92
C LYS A 3 -56.09 -40.49 2.00
N SER A 4 -55.73 -41.42 2.88
CA SER A 4 -56.54 -42.61 3.09
C SER A 4 -57.93 -42.21 3.64
N ARG A 5 -58.98 -42.89 3.18
CA ARG A 5 -60.36 -42.59 3.57
C ARG A 5 -60.64 -42.94 5.03
N TYR A 6 -59.79 -43.78 5.64
CA TYR A 6 -59.87 -44.27 7.01
C TYR A 6 -58.66 -43.86 7.84
N THR A 7 -58.88 -43.48 9.08
CA THR A 7 -57.82 -43.29 10.06
C THR A 7 -57.33 -44.65 10.55
N GLU A 8 -56.07 -44.74 10.98
CA GLU A 8 -55.48 -45.99 11.42
C GLU A 8 -56.15 -46.60 12.63
N SER A 9 -56.68 -45.75 13.53
CA SER A 9 -57.53 -46.18 14.63
C SER A 9 -58.82 -46.87 14.16
N GLN A 10 -59.40 -46.39 13.07
CA GLN A 10 -60.56 -47.02 12.44
C GLN A 10 -60.17 -48.34 11.75
N ILE A 11 -58.99 -48.39 11.12
CA ILE A 11 -58.48 -49.62 10.48
C ILE A 11 -58.27 -50.71 11.54
N VAL A 12 -57.62 -50.39 12.66
CA VAL A 12 -57.39 -51.32 13.76
C VAL A 12 -58.71 -51.79 14.36
N LYS A 13 -59.69 -50.91 14.50
CA LYS A 13 -61.04 -51.32 14.97
C LYS A 13 -61.70 -52.35 14.05
N ILE A 14 -61.63 -52.10 12.76
CA ILE A 14 -62.17 -53.05 11.73
C ILE A 14 -61.44 -54.36 11.79
N LEU A 15 -60.10 -54.35 11.93
CA LEU A 15 -59.33 -55.63 12.03
C LEU A 15 -59.68 -56.38 13.31
N LYS A 16 -59.83 -55.78 14.44
CA LYS A 16 -60.21 -56.38 15.73
C LYS A 16 -61.65 -56.93 15.71
N GLU A 17 -62.61 -56.27 15.01
CA GLU A 17 -63.95 -56.81 14.83
C GLU A 17 -63.98 -58.12 14.07
N VAL A 18 -63.15 -58.30 13.06
CA VAL A 18 -63.01 -59.53 12.31
C VAL A 18 -62.28 -60.61 13.14
N GLU A 19 -61.22 -60.23 13.90
CA GLU A 19 -60.53 -61.11 14.83
C GLU A 19 -61.45 -61.65 15.94
N ALA A 20 -62.46 -60.88 16.34
CA ALA A 20 -63.50 -61.28 17.29
C ALA A 20 -64.57 -62.23 16.72
N GLY A 21 -64.40 -62.69 15.47
CA GLY A 21 -65.23 -63.70 14.87
C GLY A 21 -66.21 -63.23 13.78
N ARG A 22 -66.15 -62.02 13.34
CA ARG A 22 -66.96 -61.47 12.27
C ARG A 22 -66.41 -61.89 10.91
N LYS A 23 -67.30 -62.28 9.94
CA LYS A 23 -66.85 -62.67 8.57
C LYS A 23 -66.25 -61.44 7.84
N VAL A 24 -65.12 -61.66 7.14
CA VAL A 24 -64.42 -60.65 6.35
C VAL A 24 -65.30 -59.95 5.32
N SER A 25 -66.13 -60.73 4.61
CA SER A 25 -67.09 -60.29 3.58
C SER A 25 -68.11 -59.26 4.13
N ASP A 26 -68.58 -59.50 5.32
CA ASP A 26 -69.60 -58.63 5.97
C ASP A 26 -68.98 -57.33 6.45
N ALA A 27 -67.77 -57.37 7.02
CA ALA A 27 -67.02 -56.15 7.42
C ALA A 27 -66.61 -55.35 6.17
N CYS A 28 -66.15 -55.95 5.11
CA CYS A 28 -65.79 -55.27 3.87
C CYS A 28 -66.99 -54.55 3.23
N ARG A 29 -68.17 -55.19 3.27
CA ARG A 29 -69.40 -54.56 2.75
C ARG A 29 -69.88 -53.37 3.59
N GLU A 30 -69.84 -53.45 4.89
CA GLU A 30 -70.25 -52.37 5.78
C GLU A 30 -69.35 -51.17 5.71
N TYR A 31 -68.02 -51.40 5.70
CA TYR A 31 -67.06 -50.28 5.67
C TYR A 31 -66.71 -49.90 4.23
N GLY A 32 -67.35 -50.49 3.20
CA GLY A 32 -67.13 -50.06 1.80
C GLY A 32 -65.66 -50.17 1.35
N ILE A 33 -65.00 -51.28 1.79
CA ILE A 33 -63.60 -51.57 1.42
C ILE A 33 -63.57 -52.89 0.61
N SER A 34 -62.55 -53.04 -0.25
CA SER A 34 -62.38 -54.35 -0.95
C SER A 34 -61.62 -55.31 -0.07
N ASP A 35 -61.88 -56.65 -0.32
CA ASP A 35 -61.17 -57.69 0.40
C ASP A 35 -59.64 -57.55 0.28
N ALA A 36 -59.11 -57.15 -0.88
CA ALA A 36 -57.69 -56.82 -1.08
C ALA A 36 -57.20 -55.71 -0.13
N THR A 37 -58.02 -54.69 0.12
CA THR A 37 -57.70 -53.66 1.04
C THR A 37 -57.62 -54.11 2.48
N TYR A 38 -58.58 -55.02 2.86
CA TYR A 38 -58.60 -55.63 4.17
C TYR A 38 -57.35 -56.48 4.42
N TYR A 39 -56.99 -57.33 3.51
CA TYR A 39 -55.76 -58.16 3.63
C TYR A 39 -54.49 -57.37 3.64
N ASN A 40 -54.41 -56.29 2.88
CA ASN A 40 -53.27 -55.33 2.93
C ASN A 40 -53.20 -54.63 4.31
N TRP A 41 -54.37 -54.32 4.88
CA TRP A 41 -54.39 -53.72 6.22
C TRP A 41 -54.00 -54.73 7.28
N ARG A 42 -54.49 -56.02 7.15
CA ARG A 42 -54.13 -57.13 8.04
C ARG A 42 -52.65 -57.45 7.98
N ALA A 43 -52.04 -57.40 6.82
CA ALA A 43 -50.59 -57.64 6.65
C ALA A 43 -49.77 -56.50 7.31
N LYS A 44 -50.28 -55.26 7.28
CA LYS A 44 -49.54 -54.06 7.81
C LYS A 44 -49.82 -53.81 9.28
N TYR A 45 -51.03 -54.06 9.77
CA TYR A 45 -51.52 -53.65 11.12
C TYR A 45 -52.09 -54.78 11.95
N GLY A 46 -52.15 -56.06 11.43
CA GLY A 46 -52.69 -57.18 12.17
C GLY A 46 -51.89 -57.49 13.42
N GLY A 47 -52.62 -57.69 14.54
CA GLY A 47 -52.00 -57.90 15.86
C GLY A 47 -51.43 -56.69 16.57
N MET A 48 -51.59 -55.52 16.00
CA MET A 48 -51.08 -54.27 16.61
C MET A 48 -52.18 -53.52 17.41
N ASP A 49 -51.77 -52.95 18.52
CA ASP A 49 -52.63 -52.02 19.28
C ASP A 49 -52.46 -50.57 18.75
N SER A 50 -53.40 -49.68 19.17
CA SER A 50 -53.35 -48.26 18.73
C SER A 50 -52.09 -47.53 19.18
N SER A 51 -51.46 -47.99 20.27
CA SER A 51 -50.17 -47.50 20.77
C SER A 51 -49.03 -47.92 19.88
N ASP A 52 -49.07 -49.17 19.36
CA ASP A 52 -48.02 -49.69 18.48
C ASP A 52 -47.99 -48.98 17.12
N ILE A 53 -49.18 -48.62 16.62
CA ILE A 53 -49.29 -47.89 15.35
C ILE A 53 -48.74 -46.46 15.47
N LYS A 54 -49.02 -45.81 16.63
CA LYS A 54 -48.40 -44.49 16.89
C LYS A 54 -46.88 -44.60 16.90
N ARG A 55 -46.34 -45.59 17.60
CA ARG A 55 -44.91 -45.83 17.70
C ARG A 55 -44.29 -46.19 16.35
N LEU A 56 -44.98 -46.97 15.53
CA LEU A 56 -44.53 -47.30 14.18
C LEU A 56 -44.42 -46.04 13.29
N LYS A 57 -45.39 -45.14 13.36
CA LYS A 57 -45.32 -43.85 12.66
C LYS A 57 -44.19 -42.97 13.13
N GLU A 58 -44.02 -42.85 14.41
CA GLU A 58 -42.92 -42.10 15.00
C GLU A 58 -41.58 -42.65 14.49
N LEU A 59 -41.41 -43.96 14.46
CA LEU A 59 -40.21 -44.64 13.93
C LEU A 59 -40.06 -44.47 12.41
N GLU A 60 -41.14 -44.57 11.63
CA GLU A 60 -41.11 -44.31 10.19
C GLU A 60 -40.72 -42.86 9.89
N GLU A 61 -41.23 -41.89 10.65
CA GLU A 61 -40.90 -40.50 10.50
C GLU A 61 -39.46 -40.18 10.94
N GLU A 62 -39.02 -40.75 12.05
CA GLU A 62 -37.63 -40.69 12.51
C GLU A 62 -36.68 -41.31 11.49
N ASN A 63 -37.00 -42.50 10.96
CA ASN A 63 -36.18 -43.16 9.94
C ASN A 63 -36.09 -42.31 8.66
N ARG A 64 -37.19 -41.71 8.22
CA ARG A 64 -37.21 -40.79 7.09
C ARG A 64 -36.32 -39.59 7.36
N ARG A 65 -36.43 -38.97 8.57
CA ARG A 65 -35.60 -37.86 8.99
C ARG A 65 -34.14 -38.24 9.05
N LEU A 66 -33.80 -39.38 9.65
CA LEU A 66 -32.42 -39.86 9.73
C LEU A 66 -31.81 -40.14 8.35
N LYS A 67 -32.56 -40.74 7.44
CA LYS A 67 -32.13 -41.00 6.05
C LYS A 67 -31.85 -39.67 5.34
N GLN A 68 -32.68 -38.64 5.53
CA GLN A 68 -32.46 -37.34 4.93
C GLN A 68 -31.22 -36.66 5.51
N MET A 69 -31.07 -36.69 6.85
CA MET A 69 -29.88 -36.17 7.51
C MET A 69 -28.59 -36.85 7.07
N TYR A 70 -28.63 -38.18 6.91
CA TYR A 70 -27.49 -38.98 6.44
C TYR A 70 -27.09 -38.61 4.99
N ALA A 71 -28.08 -38.47 4.11
CA ALA A 71 -27.83 -38.06 2.73
C ALA A 71 -27.20 -36.64 2.66
N ASP A 72 -27.71 -35.71 3.46
CA ASP A 72 -27.20 -34.36 3.56
C ASP A 72 -25.76 -34.33 4.11
N LEU A 73 -25.50 -35.07 5.18
CA LEU A 73 -24.16 -35.19 5.77
C LEU A 73 -23.15 -35.85 4.82
N SER A 74 -23.54 -36.89 4.14
CA SER A 74 -22.69 -37.59 3.17
C SER A 74 -22.29 -36.67 2.00
N LEU A 75 -23.24 -35.87 1.53
CA LEU A 75 -22.97 -34.87 0.49
C LEU A 75 -22.03 -33.77 0.99
N ASP A 76 -22.29 -33.23 2.16
CA ASP A 76 -21.43 -32.19 2.76
C ASP A 76 -20.02 -32.73 3.01
N HIS A 77 -19.87 -33.94 3.47
CA HIS A 77 -18.57 -34.60 3.64
C HIS A 77 -17.80 -34.76 2.31
N SER A 78 -18.49 -35.14 1.23
CA SER A 78 -17.88 -35.23 -0.10
C SER A 78 -17.38 -33.86 -0.58
N ILE A 79 -18.20 -32.81 -0.38
CA ILE A 79 -17.82 -31.44 -0.74
C ILE A 79 -16.62 -30.96 0.09
N LEU A 80 -16.61 -31.23 1.40
CA LEU A 80 -15.50 -30.87 2.27
C LEU A 80 -14.18 -31.51 1.85
N LYS A 81 -14.20 -32.78 1.40
CA LYS A 81 -13.00 -33.41 0.84
C LYS A 81 -12.46 -32.63 -0.37
N ASP A 82 -13.33 -32.28 -1.32
CA ASP A 82 -12.96 -31.49 -2.50
C ASP A 82 -12.39 -30.11 -2.12
N VAL A 83 -12.90 -29.50 -1.05
CA VAL A 83 -12.44 -28.20 -0.54
C VAL A 83 -11.07 -28.30 0.10
N ILE A 84 -10.84 -29.35 0.90
CA ILE A 84 -9.56 -29.57 1.61
C ILE A 84 -8.42 -29.81 0.61
N GLU A 85 -8.67 -30.58 -0.45
CA GLU A 85 -7.67 -30.81 -1.50
C GLU A 85 -7.19 -29.53 -2.16
N LYS A 86 -8.07 -28.54 -2.34
CA LYS A 86 -7.77 -27.27 -3.02
C LYS A 86 -7.18 -26.17 -2.10
N LYS A 87 -7.11 -26.35 -0.79
CA LYS A 87 -6.55 -25.43 0.22
C LYS A 87 -6.85 -23.94 -0.03
N PRO A 88 -8.09 -23.51 -0.10
CA PRO A 88 -8.44 -22.14 -0.46
C PRO A 88 -8.16 -21.14 0.70
N VAL A 89 -7.12 -20.33 0.56
CA VAL A 89 -6.75 -19.32 1.58
C VAL A 89 -7.36 -17.96 1.28
N LYS A 90 -7.49 -17.61 0.00
CA LYS A 90 -7.97 -16.27 -0.41
C LYS A 90 -9.47 -16.24 -0.72
N PRO A 91 -10.18 -15.12 -0.45
CA PRO A 91 -11.61 -15.00 -0.78
C PRO A 91 -11.92 -15.18 -2.27
N SER A 92 -11.02 -14.78 -3.18
CA SER A 92 -11.18 -15.02 -4.63
C SER A 92 -11.23 -16.49 -4.97
N VAL A 93 -10.28 -17.27 -4.44
CA VAL A 93 -10.21 -18.72 -4.64
C VAL A 93 -11.42 -19.44 -4.02
N ARG A 94 -11.91 -18.93 -2.87
CA ARG A 94 -13.14 -19.47 -2.27
C ARG A 94 -14.37 -19.23 -3.13
N ARG A 95 -14.48 -18.09 -3.84
CA ARG A 95 -15.57 -17.84 -4.79
C ARG A 95 -15.54 -18.83 -5.95
N GLU A 96 -14.39 -19.02 -6.58
CA GLU A 96 -14.19 -20.00 -7.65
C GLU A 96 -14.52 -21.43 -7.18
N LEU A 97 -14.19 -21.73 -5.91
CA LEU A 97 -14.50 -23.01 -5.31
C LEU A 97 -16.01 -23.19 -5.06
N VAL A 98 -16.73 -22.13 -4.69
CA VAL A 98 -18.21 -22.16 -4.61
C VAL A 98 -18.82 -22.49 -5.96
N ASP A 99 -18.34 -21.84 -7.04
CA ASP A 99 -18.82 -22.11 -8.39
C ASP A 99 -18.53 -23.55 -8.82
N TYR A 100 -17.32 -24.04 -8.55
CA TYR A 100 -16.96 -25.44 -8.82
C TYR A 100 -17.85 -26.45 -8.07
N VAL A 101 -18.03 -26.25 -6.76
CA VAL A 101 -18.87 -27.15 -5.92
C VAL A 101 -20.32 -27.09 -6.35
N LYS A 102 -20.83 -25.92 -6.69
CA LYS A 102 -22.19 -25.74 -7.22
C LYS A 102 -22.40 -26.51 -8.50
N CYS A 103 -21.48 -26.45 -9.44
CA CYS A 103 -21.58 -27.19 -10.72
C CYS A 103 -21.39 -28.69 -10.53
N LYS A 104 -20.39 -29.11 -9.74
CA LYS A 104 -20.07 -30.54 -9.56
C LYS A 104 -21.17 -31.32 -8.81
N HIS A 105 -21.72 -30.74 -7.76
CA HIS A 105 -22.67 -31.39 -6.85
C HIS A 105 -24.13 -30.95 -7.06
N ASN A 106 -24.37 -30.03 -8.01
CA ASN A 106 -25.71 -29.47 -8.32
C ASN A 106 -26.48 -28.98 -7.09
N ILE A 107 -25.79 -28.28 -6.20
CA ILE A 107 -26.35 -27.73 -4.95
C ILE A 107 -26.65 -26.25 -5.06
N SER A 108 -27.51 -25.75 -4.15
CA SER A 108 -27.83 -24.33 -4.09
C SER A 108 -26.62 -23.48 -3.68
N GLN A 109 -26.54 -22.25 -4.17
CA GLN A 109 -25.50 -21.28 -3.82
C GLN A 109 -25.33 -21.12 -2.31
N ARG A 110 -26.45 -21.01 -1.56
CA ARG A 110 -26.42 -20.86 -0.09
C ARG A 110 -25.75 -22.06 0.59
N ARG A 111 -26.03 -23.28 0.12
CA ARG A 111 -25.41 -24.49 0.66
C ARG A 111 -23.92 -24.54 0.31
N ALA A 112 -23.55 -24.25 -0.93
CA ALA A 112 -22.16 -24.18 -1.37
C ALA A 112 -21.36 -23.15 -0.57
N CYS A 113 -21.90 -21.93 -0.38
CA CYS A 113 -21.25 -20.91 0.43
C CYS A 113 -21.04 -21.32 1.89
N ARG A 114 -22.03 -22.02 2.48
CA ARG A 114 -21.92 -22.52 3.86
C ARG A 114 -20.82 -23.56 4.01
N VAL A 115 -20.73 -24.50 3.09
CA VAL A 115 -19.74 -25.59 3.14
C VAL A 115 -18.32 -25.07 2.89
N VAL A 116 -18.15 -24.13 1.94
CA VAL A 116 -16.85 -23.49 1.64
C VAL A 116 -16.43 -22.47 2.72
N GLY A 117 -17.33 -22.09 3.63
CA GLY A 117 -17.05 -21.13 4.70
C GLY A 117 -16.91 -19.70 4.21
N ILE A 118 -17.75 -19.27 3.27
CA ILE A 118 -17.81 -17.92 2.75
C ILE A 118 -19.23 -17.36 2.89
N SER A 119 -19.38 -16.09 3.26
CA SER A 119 -20.70 -15.47 3.30
C SER A 119 -21.23 -15.19 1.88
N ASP A 120 -22.55 -15.20 1.70
CA ASP A 120 -23.18 -14.91 0.41
C ASP A 120 -22.86 -13.49 -0.10
N SER A 121 -22.72 -12.52 0.80
CA SER A 121 -22.29 -11.16 0.46
C SER A 121 -20.86 -11.10 -0.06
N VAL A 122 -19.93 -11.86 0.52
CA VAL A 122 -18.54 -11.95 0.04
C VAL A 122 -18.47 -12.73 -1.27
N TYR A 123 -19.33 -13.71 -1.47
CA TYR A 123 -19.42 -14.42 -2.75
C TYR A 123 -19.88 -13.50 -3.89
N ARG A 124 -20.92 -12.68 -3.66
CA ARG A 124 -21.47 -11.73 -4.64
C ARG A 124 -20.63 -10.47 -4.81
N TYR A 125 -19.65 -10.25 -3.95
CA TYR A 125 -18.82 -9.05 -4.02
C TYR A 125 -18.06 -8.98 -5.33
N GLN A 126 -18.35 -7.96 -6.12
CA GLN A 126 -17.57 -7.58 -7.30
C GLN A 126 -16.70 -6.38 -6.93
N PRO A 127 -15.36 -6.47 -7.13
CA PRO A 127 -14.50 -5.33 -6.89
C PRO A 127 -14.84 -4.21 -7.88
N ASP A 128 -15.01 -3.01 -7.37
CA ASP A 128 -15.07 -1.81 -8.20
C ASP A 128 -13.70 -1.56 -8.80
N LEU A 129 -13.56 -1.78 -10.11
CA LEU A 129 -12.32 -1.64 -10.86
C LEU A 129 -11.88 -0.19 -11.01
N HIS A 130 -12.84 0.75 -11.00
CA HIS A 130 -12.61 2.18 -11.21
C HIS A 130 -12.31 2.94 -9.91
N ARG A 131 -12.48 2.29 -8.77
CA ARG A 131 -12.27 2.88 -7.45
C ARG A 131 -10.90 3.56 -7.28
N ASP A 132 -9.88 3.05 -7.94
CA ASP A 132 -8.50 3.49 -7.76
C ASP A 132 -7.98 4.37 -8.91
N ASP A 133 -8.79 4.62 -9.96
CA ASP A 133 -8.39 5.34 -11.17
C ASP A 133 -7.88 6.76 -10.87
N GLU A 134 -8.55 7.50 -10.00
CA GLU A 134 -8.12 8.83 -9.57
C GLU A 134 -6.73 8.82 -8.92
N VAL A 135 -6.46 7.80 -8.08
CA VAL A 135 -5.17 7.64 -7.41
C VAL A 135 -4.09 7.26 -8.42
N ILE A 136 -4.43 6.42 -9.40
CA ILE A 136 -3.52 6.00 -10.47
C ILE A 136 -3.10 7.20 -11.30
N ASP A 137 -4.03 8.03 -11.72
CA ASP A 137 -3.77 9.21 -12.56
C ASP A 137 -2.95 10.25 -11.80
N ALA A 138 -3.27 10.53 -10.55
CA ALA A 138 -2.49 11.43 -9.73
C ALA A 138 -1.07 10.91 -9.48
N LEU A 139 -0.90 9.60 -9.25
CA LEU A 139 0.42 8.99 -9.11
C LEU A 139 1.24 9.07 -10.40
N LYS A 140 0.63 8.83 -11.57
CA LYS A 140 1.30 8.95 -12.87
C LYS A 140 1.78 10.38 -13.08
N LYS A 141 0.92 11.38 -12.87
CA LYS A 141 1.29 12.80 -12.96
C LYS A 141 2.44 13.16 -12.01
N ALA A 142 2.41 12.64 -10.77
CA ALA A 142 3.48 12.90 -9.81
C ALA A 142 4.80 12.25 -10.21
N VAL A 143 4.79 11.06 -10.80
CA VAL A 143 5.99 10.37 -11.28
C VAL A 143 6.56 11.04 -12.53
N GLU A 144 5.72 11.47 -13.47
CA GLU A 144 6.13 12.22 -14.66
C GLU A 144 6.83 13.52 -14.27
N ARG A 145 6.28 14.27 -13.30
CA ARG A 145 6.88 15.51 -12.82
C ARG A 145 8.14 15.28 -11.99
N TYR A 146 8.19 14.24 -11.16
CA TYR A 146 9.29 13.96 -10.22
C TYR A 146 9.80 12.52 -10.35
N PRO A 147 10.43 12.14 -11.46
CA PRO A 147 10.84 10.75 -11.72
C PRO A 147 11.89 10.22 -10.72
N ALA A 148 12.67 11.10 -10.12
CA ALA A 148 13.67 10.75 -9.10
C ALA A 148 13.08 10.56 -7.67
N TYR A 149 11.76 10.75 -7.49
CA TYR A 149 11.15 10.61 -6.17
C TYR A 149 10.75 9.16 -5.89
N GLY A 150 11.14 8.66 -4.72
CA GLY A 150 10.59 7.40 -4.20
C GLY A 150 9.21 7.61 -3.56
N PHE A 151 8.54 6.48 -3.23
CA PHE A 151 7.17 6.49 -2.71
C PHE A 151 6.93 7.51 -1.59
N SER A 152 7.81 7.60 -0.59
CA SER A 152 7.63 8.52 0.54
C SER A 152 7.47 9.98 0.08
N LYS A 153 8.31 10.44 -0.86
CA LYS A 153 8.25 11.80 -1.39
C LYS A 153 7.04 12.01 -2.28
N LEU A 154 6.73 11.05 -3.16
CA LEU A 154 5.52 11.11 -4.00
C LEU A 154 4.25 11.21 -3.14
N PHE A 155 4.16 10.42 -2.07
CA PHE A 155 3.02 10.49 -1.16
C PHE A 155 2.90 11.85 -0.44
N LYS A 156 4.03 12.43 -0.02
CA LYS A 156 4.06 13.79 0.58
C LYS A 156 3.64 14.85 -0.46
N THR A 157 4.09 14.72 -1.69
CA THR A 157 3.68 15.60 -2.80
C THR A 157 2.18 15.51 -3.08
N LEU A 158 1.62 14.29 -3.13
CA LEU A 158 0.17 14.12 -3.29
C LEU A 158 -0.62 14.75 -2.15
N LYS A 159 -0.15 14.65 -0.91
CA LYS A 159 -0.76 15.37 0.23
C LYS A 159 -0.72 16.88 0.06
N ARG A 160 0.38 17.45 -0.44
CA ARG A 160 0.54 18.89 -0.73
C ARG A 160 -0.38 19.34 -1.87
N TRP A 161 -0.68 18.45 -2.83
CA TRP A 161 -1.69 18.70 -3.87
C TRP A 161 -3.14 18.61 -3.36
N GLY A 162 -3.34 18.35 -2.05
CA GLY A 162 -4.66 18.33 -1.41
C GLY A 162 -5.32 16.96 -1.31
N TYR A 163 -4.69 15.89 -1.80
CA TYR A 163 -5.26 14.55 -1.71
C TYR A 163 -5.15 13.97 -0.29
N LYS A 164 -6.30 13.55 0.27
CA LYS A 164 -6.42 12.99 1.63
C LYS A 164 -6.47 11.47 1.66
N TRP A 165 -5.81 10.80 0.71
CA TRP A 165 -5.84 9.34 0.63
C TRP A 165 -5.03 8.65 1.71
N ASN A 166 -5.48 7.44 2.08
CA ASN A 166 -4.75 6.61 3.03
C ASN A 166 -3.44 6.11 2.44
N HIS A 167 -2.35 6.21 3.20
CA HIS A 167 -1.01 5.75 2.83
C HIS A 167 -0.98 4.30 2.33
N LYS A 168 -1.70 3.38 3.01
CA LYS A 168 -1.74 1.96 2.63
C LYS A 168 -2.40 1.76 1.25
N ARG A 169 -3.46 2.54 0.93
CA ARG A 169 -4.13 2.51 -0.38
C ARG A 169 -3.17 2.97 -1.48
N VAL A 170 -2.57 4.14 -1.32
CA VAL A 170 -1.64 4.71 -2.31
C VAL A 170 -0.41 3.80 -2.49
N HIS A 171 0.15 3.25 -1.40
CA HIS A 171 1.31 2.35 -1.48
C HIS A 171 0.97 1.04 -2.21
N ARG A 172 -0.22 0.47 -2.01
CA ARG A 172 -0.68 -0.71 -2.75
C ARG A 172 -0.72 -0.45 -4.25
N ILE A 173 -1.29 0.70 -4.65
CA ILE A 173 -1.41 1.10 -6.07
C ILE A 173 -0.02 1.39 -6.65
N TYR A 174 0.84 2.12 -5.93
CA TYR A 174 2.22 2.39 -6.33
C TYR A 174 2.99 1.09 -6.64
N ARG A 175 2.80 0.06 -5.82
CA ARG A 175 3.41 -1.26 -6.06
C ARG A 175 2.78 -2.01 -7.23
N SER A 176 1.47 -1.94 -7.43
CA SER A 176 0.80 -2.58 -8.56
C SER A 176 1.20 -1.97 -9.90
N LEU A 177 1.54 -0.68 -9.92
CA LEU A 177 2.07 0.02 -11.10
C LEU A 177 3.57 -0.22 -11.34
N ASN A 178 4.24 -1.05 -10.52
CA ASN A 178 5.68 -1.33 -10.61
C ASN A 178 6.59 -0.08 -10.57
N LEU A 179 6.15 0.98 -9.89
CA LEU A 179 6.89 2.24 -9.76
C LEU A 179 8.04 2.17 -8.75
N ASN A 180 8.30 1.00 -8.17
CA ASN A 180 9.36 0.82 -7.18
C ASN A 180 10.73 1.06 -7.80
N MET A 181 11.47 2.03 -7.26
CA MET A 181 12.86 2.27 -7.65
C MET A 181 13.73 1.08 -7.24
N ARG A 182 14.53 0.56 -8.16
CA ARG A 182 15.50 -0.50 -7.87
C ARG A 182 16.59 0.04 -6.94
N ARG A 183 16.66 -0.51 -5.74
CA ARG A 183 17.73 -0.19 -4.77
C ARG A 183 18.77 -1.29 -4.78
N ARG A 184 20.06 -0.93 -4.98
CA ARG A 184 21.15 -1.87 -4.71
C ARG A 184 21.19 -2.19 -3.23
N LYS A 185 21.17 -3.47 -2.87
CA LYS A 185 21.38 -3.91 -1.49
C LYS A 185 22.79 -3.50 -1.07
N LYS A 186 22.92 -2.56 -0.15
CA LYS A 186 24.21 -2.25 0.46
C LYS A 186 24.53 -3.32 1.51
N LYS A 187 25.76 -3.88 1.48
CA LYS A 187 26.28 -4.65 2.62
C LYS A 187 26.31 -3.72 3.83
N ARG A 188 25.69 -4.13 4.94
CA ARG A 188 25.80 -3.39 6.19
C ARG A 188 27.23 -3.48 6.68
N LEU A 189 27.94 -2.37 6.71
CA LEU A 189 29.18 -2.22 7.45
C LEU A 189 28.85 -2.00 8.93
N PRO A 190 29.76 -2.40 9.84
CA PRO A 190 29.57 -2.11 11.27
C PRO A 190 29.32 -0.62 11.47
N THR A 191 28.40 -0.31 12.37
CA THR A 191 28.04 1.06 12.71
C THR A 191 29.27 1.78 13.30
N ARG A 192 29.80 2.75 12.57
CA ARG A 192 30.71 3.73 13.15
C ARG A 192 29.84 4.71 13.94
N ASN A 193 30.23 5.10 15.14
CA ASN A 193 29.57 6.14 15.90
C ASN A 193 29.79 7.47 15.15
N PRO A 194 28.81 7.96 14.37
CA PRO A 194 28.94 9.25 13.70
C PRO A 194 28.81 10.37 14.74
N MET A 195 29.76 11.27 14.81
CA MET A 195 29.53 12.53 15.50
C MET A 195 28.43 13.29 14.75
N PRO A 196 27.31 13.66 15.40
CA PRO A 196 26.27 14.43 14.75
C PRO A 196 26.84 15.77 14.29
N LEU A 197 26.54 16.16 13.04
CA LEU A 197 26.79 17.52 12.57
C LEU A 197 25.96 18.48 13.40
N CYS A 198 26.60 19.55 13.88
CA CYS A 198 25.87 20.65 14.47
C CYS A 198 25.00 21.29 13.41
N VAL A 199 23.68 21.31 13.63
CA VAL A 199 22.73 22.01 12.75
C VAL A 199 22.78 23.48 13.14
N PRO A 200 23.06 24.40 12.21
CA PRO A 200 22.98 25.84 12.51
C PRO A 200 21.58 26.22 13.00
N GLU A 201 21.50 27.15 13.94
CA GLU A 201 20.23 27.61 14.52
C GLU A 201 19.55 28.70 13.68
N LYS A 202 20.32 29.42 12.88
CA LYS A 202 19.87 30.54 12.04
C LYS A 202 20.46 30.49 10.63
N VAL A 203 19.86 31.23 9.73
CA VAL A 203 20.38 31.45 8.38
C VAL A 203 21.76 32.13 8.44
N ASN A 204 22.56 31.89 7.42
CA ASN A 204 23.87 32.51 7.26
C ASN A 204 24.89 32.18 8.39
N ILE A 205 24.63 31.23 9.28
CA ILE A 205 25.65 30.75 10.22
C ILE A 205 26.70 29.93 9.48
N CYS A 206 26.27 28.98 8.66
CA CYS A 206 27.18 28.10 7.95
C CYS A 206 26.67 27.82 6.54
N TRP A 207 27.47 28.20 5.55
CA TRP A 207 27.28 27.71 4.18
C TRP A 207 28.20 26.54 3.90
N SER A 208 27.74 25.58 3.08
CA SER A 208 28.57 24.49 2.57
C SER A 208 28.76 24.64 1.08
N MET A 209 29.99 24.43 0.60
CA MET A 209 30.28 24.47 -0.82
C MET A 209 31.07 23.22 -1.26
N ASP A 210 30.85 22.81 -2.51
CA ASP A 210 31.51 21.65 -3.10
C ASP A 210 31.48 21.71 -4.62
N PHE A 211 32.40 20.93 -5.25
CA PHE A 211 32.45 20.76 -6.71
C PHE A 211 31.95 19.40 -7.12
N MET A 212 31.25 19.36 -8.26
CA MET A 212 30.96 18.13 -8.99
C MET A 212 31.51 18.22 -10.42
N SER A 213 31.68 17.06 -11.03
CA SER A 213 32.10 16.97 -12.45
C SER A 213 31.16 16.03 -13.19
N ASP A 214 30.89 16.37 -14.46
CA ASP A 214 30.17 15.52 -15.40
C ASP A 214 30.65 15.79 -16.83
N SER A 215 30.04 15.16 -17.85
CA SER A 215 30.42 15.31 -19.24
C SER A 215 29.22 15.52 -20.16
N LEU A 216 29.41 16.35 -21.18
CA LEU A 216 28.47 16.49 -22.28
C LEU A 216 28.48 15.24 -23.16
N GLN A 217 27.47 15.06 -24.00
CA GLN A 217 27.39 13.96 -24.97
C GLN A 217 28.63 13.84 -25.90
N CYS A 218 29.23 14.96 -26.21
CA CYS A 218 30.48 14.99 -27.01
C CYS A 218 31.74 14.59 -26.20
N GLY A 219 31.62 14.15 -24.95
CA GLY A 219 32.72 13.78 -24.08
C GLY A 219 33.44 14.96 -23.40
N ARG A 220 33.07 16.20 -23.70
CA ARG A 220 33.68 17.40 -23.08
C ARG A 220 33.24 17.48 -21.62
N ARG A 221 34.19 17.49 -20.69
CA ARG A 221 33.94 17.60 -19.26
C ARG A 221 33.51 19.01 -18.87
N PHE A 222 32.60 19.08 -17.89
CA PHE A 222 32.23 20.33 -17.22
C PHE A 222 32.18 20.13 -15.70
N ARG A 223 32.21 21.23 -14.99
CA ARG A 223 32.16 21.24 -13.53
C ARG A 223 30.96 22.04 -13.06
N THR A 224 30.47 21.71 -11.88
CA THR A 224 29.47 22.49 -11.16
C THR A 224 30.04 22.90 -9.81
N PHE A 225 29.90 24.15 -9.45
CA PHE A 225 30.14 24.68 -8.12
C PHE A 225 28.81 24.85 -7.43
N ASN A 226 28.63 24.21 -6.28
CA ASN A 226 27.39 24.16 -5.55
C ASN A 226 27.55 24.87 -4.21
N LEU A 227 26.59 25.73 -3.85
CA LEU A 227 26.58 26.49 -2.60
C LEU A 227 25.24 26.32 -1.91
N LEU A 228 25.25 25.91 -0.65
CA LEU A 228 24.08 25.55 0.15
C LEU A 228 24.13 26.23 1.52
N ASP A 229 22.99 26.72 2.02
CA ASP A 229 22.84 27.11 3.42
C ASP A 229 22.53 25.89 4.29
N ASP A 230 23.37 25.62 5.28
CA ASP A 230 23.24 24.44 6.15
C ASP A 230 22.03 24.54 7.09
N PHE A 231 21.47 25.71 7.35
CA PHE A 231 20.30 25.89 8.19
C PHE A 231 19.03 25.29 7.58
N ASN A 232 18.60 25.84 6.45
CA ASN A 232 17.34 25.45 5.79
C ASN A 232 17.55 24.55 4.58
N ARG A 233 18.77 24.12 4.28
CA ARG A 233 19.12 23.28 3.10
C ARG A 233 18.82 23.96 1.77
N GLU A 234 18.70 25.27 1.75
CA GLU A 234 18.46 26.07 0.56
C GLU A 234 19.68 26.07 -0.34
N ILE A 235 19.45 25.85 -1.62
CA ILE A 235 20.50 26.05 -2.62
C ILE A 235 20.57 27.50 -2.97
N LEU A 236 21.71 28.11 -2.64
CA LEU A 236 21.98 29.51 -2.90
C LEU A 236 22.48 29.75 -4.31
N ALA A 237 23.36 28.87 -4.81
CA ALA A 237 23.87 28.93 -6.17
C ALA A 237 24.33 27.56 -6.69
N VAL A 238 24.19 27.34 -7.99
CA VAL A 238 24.88 26.30 -8.76
C VAL A 238 25.47 26.96 -10.00
N GLU A 239 26.79 27.13 -10.03
CA GLU A 239 27.49 27.64 -11.20
C GLU A 239 28.05 26.50 -12.05
N ILE A 240 27.86 26.57 -13.36
CA ILE A 240 28.20 25.49 -14.29
C ILE A 240 29.10 26.04 -15.39
N ASP A 241 30.32 25.47 -15.52
CA ASP A 241 31.22 25.78 -16.62
C ASP A 241 32.21 24.65 -16.90
N LEU A 242 33.00 24.82 -17.97
CA LEU A 242 34.09 23.91 -18.32
C LEU A 242 35.25 24.02 -17.33
N SER A 243 35.47 25.23 -16.79
CA SER A 243 36.49 25.53 -15.79
C SER A 243 35.91 26.52 -14.78
N LEU A 244 36.16 26.26 -13.51
CA LEU A 244 35.69 27.08 -12.41
C LEU A 244 36.89 27.49 -11.52
N PRO A 245 37.71 28.46 -11.98
CA PRO A 245 38.80 28.98 -11.18
C PRO A 245 38.28 29.80 -10.00
N THR A 246 39.10 29.99 -8.96
CA THR A 246 38.73 30.72 -7.71
C THR A 246 38.08 32.08 -7.97
N VAL A 247 38.58 32.87 -8.98
CA VAL A 247 37.99 34.17 -9.33
C VAL A 247 36.48 34.02 -9.70
N ARG A 248 36.10 32.91 -10.32
CA ARG A 248 34.72 32.68 -10.67
C ARG A 248 33.88 32.27 -9.46
N VAL A 249 34.47 31.48 -8.56
CA VAL A 249 33.86 31.14 -7.26
C VAL A 249 33.58 32.40 -6.46
N LEU A 250 34.56 33.31 -6.36
CA LEU A 250 34.40 34.59 -5.68
C LEU A 250 33.28 35.43 -6.28
N ARG A 251 33.20 35.55 -7.61
CA ARG A 251 32.08 36.24 -8.27
C ARG A 251 30.71 35.66 -7.85
N VAL A 252 30.59 34.34 -7.77
CA VAL A 252 29.33 33.68 -7.35
C VAL A 252 29.03 33.97 -5.88
N LEU A 253 30.05 33.93 -5.01
CA LEU A 253 29.90 34.32 -3.59
C LEU A 253 29.42 35.74 -3.45
N GLU A 254 30.03 36.70 -4.14
CA GLU A 254 29.64 38.13 -4.12
C GLU A 254 28.18 38.29 -4.63
N GLN A 255 27.79 37.60 -5.69
CA GLN A 255 26.42 37.64 -6.17
C GLN A 255 25.42 37.14 -5.13
N VAL A 256 25.74 36.06 -4.43
CA VAL A 256 24.87 35.52 -3.38
C VAL A 256 24.84 36.44 -2.17
N VAL A 257 25.98 36.96 -1.73
CA VAL A 257 26.07 37.89 -0.62
C VAL A 257 25.25 39.15 -0.86
N ALA A 258 25.21 39.65 -2.08
CA ALA A 258 24.45 40.87 -2.44
C ALA A 258 22.95 40.81 -2.11
N TRP A 259 22.35 39.60 -2.11
CA TRP A 259 20.93 39.45 -1.76
C TRP A 259 20.67 38.66 -0.47
N ARG A 260 21.64 37.85 -0.01
CA ARG A 260 21.49 37.01 1.19
C ARG A 260 22.20 37.56 2.42
N GLY A 261 23.23 38.38 2.24
CA GLY A 261 24.18 38.80 3.27
C GLY A 261 25.32 37.79 3.44
N TYR A 262 26.28 38.14 4.28
CA TYR A 262 27.48 37.34 4.53
C TYR A 262 27.19 36.17 5.48
N PRO A 263 27.78 34.99 5.24
CA PRO A 263 27.76 33.92 6.22
C PRO A 263 28.80 34.16 7.31
N GLN A 264 28.59 33.58 8.50
CA GLN A 264 29.64 33.60 9.54
C GLN A 264 30.79 32.67 9.16
N LYS A 265 30.46 31.50 8.55
CA LYS A 265 31.46 30.54 8.07
C LYS A 265 31.05 29.84 6.80
N ILE A 266 32.05 29.41 6.03
CA ILE A 266 31.88 28.58 4.84
C ILE A 266 32.65 27.29 5.04
N ARG A 267 31.95 26.16 4.93
CA ARG A 267 32.54 24.82 5.01
C ARG A 267 32.81 24.26 3.62
N MET A 268 34.01 23.71 3.43
CA MET A 268 34.47 23.18 2.17
C MET A 268 35.43 22.00 2.34
N ASP A 269 35.69 21.27 1.26
CA ASP A 269 36.75 20.27 1.21
C ASP A 269 38.13 20.93 0.99
N ASN A 270 39.19 20.08 1.02
CA ASN A 270 40.57 20.54 0.79
C ASN A 270 40.90 20.53 -0.71
N GLY A 271 39.97 20.85 -1.58
CA GLY A 271 40.21 20.93 -3.02
C GLY A 271 41.19 22.06 -3.35
N PRO A 272 42.05 21.90 -4.36
CA PRO A 272 43.06 22.92 -4.73
C PRO A 272 42.43 24.25 -5.16
N GLU A 273 41.19 24.23 -5.61
CA GLU A 273 40.43 25.43 -5.99
C GLU A 273 40.02 26.28 -4.78
N PHE A 274 39.88 25.65 -3.62
CA PHE A 274 39.52 26.34 -2.36
C PHE A 274 40.76 26.74 -1.55
N ILE A 275 41.89 26.09 -1.78
CA ILE A 275 43.19 26.46 -1.18
C ILE A 275 43.81 27.55 -2.05
N SER A 276 43.27 28.77 -1.98
CA SER A 276 43.81 29.90 -2.75
C SER A 276 43.91 31.15 -1.90
N LEU A 277 44.99 31.92 -2.10
CA LEU A 277 45.22 33.17 -1.38
C LEU A 277 44.05 34.16 -1.57
N LYS A 278 43.50 34.25 -2.78
CA LYS A 278 42.38 35.15 -3.11
C LYS A 278 41.12 34.85 -2.33
N LEU A 279 40.83 33.56 -2.07
CA LEU A 279 39.65 33.16 -1.28
C LEU A 279 39.88 33.45 0.20
N ALA A 280 41.12 33.28 0.69
CA ALA A 280 41.48 33.62 2.05
C ALA A 280 41.43 35.16 2.29
N GLU A 281 41.96 35.95 1.38
CA GLU A 281 41.89 37.43 1.42
C GLU A 281 40.42 37.90 1.43
N TRP A 282 39.59 37.38 0.52
CA TRP A 282 38.16 37.72 0.49
C TRP A 282 37.44 37.34 1.79
N ALA A 283 37.77 36.20 2.39
CA ALA A 283 37.15 35.74 3.64
C ALA A 283 37.58 36.66 4.84
N GLU A 284 38.84 37.02 4.90
CA GLU A 284 39.39 37.92 5.91
C GLU A 284 38.77 39.32 5.81
N GLU A 285 38.71 39.89 4.60
CA GLU A 285 38.09 41.21 4.34
C GLU A 285 36.62 41.26 4.78
N ASN A 286 35.89 40.15 4.63
CA ASN A 286 34.46 40.08 4.94
C ASN A 286 34.16 39.39 6.27
N GLN A 287 35.15 39.08 7.08
CA GLN A 287 35.02 38.44 8.39
C GLN A 287 34.30 37.07 8.34
N VAL A 288 34.54 36.29 7.27
CA VAL A 288 33.99 34.97 7.05
C VAL A 288 35.00 33.89 7.42
N GLU A 289 34.65 32.98 8.32
CA GLU A 289 35.51 31.86 8.69
C GLU A 289 35.52 30.78 7.62
N LEU A 290 36.69 30.34 7.15
CA LEU A 290 36.82 29.21 6.24
C LEU A 290 37.06 27.93 7.03
N GLU A 291 36.05 27.02 7.07
CA GLU A 291 36.10 25.74 7.76
C GLU A 291 36.44 24.61 6.79
N PHE A 292 37.71 24.18 6.76
CA PHE A 292 38.14 23.07 5.97
C PHE A 292 37.82 21.75 6.70
N ILE A 293 37.22 20.75 6.01
CA ILE A 293 36.96 19.44 6.55
C ILE A 293 38.27 18.67 6.82
N LYS A 294 38.31 17.89 7.89
CA LYS A 294 39.47 17.08 8.21
C LYS A 294 39.64 15.96 7.17
N PRO A 295 40.87 15.70 6.66
CA PRO A 295 41.12 14.62 5.73
C PRO A 295 40.54 13.28 6.20
N GLY A 296 39.84 12.56 5.34
CA GLY A 296 39.20 11.27 5.65
C GLY A 296 37.91 11.36 6.48
N LYS A 297 37.35 12.55 6.74
CA LYS A 297 36.07 12.73 7.42
C LYS A 297 35.01 13.40 6.53
N PRO A 298 34.56 12.74 5.44
CA PRO A 298 33.56 13.32 4.52
C PRO A 298 32.22 13.64 5.22
N THR A 299 31.92 12.97 6.34
CA THR A 299 30.69 13.23 7.11
C THR A 299 30.56 14.67 7.59
N GLN A 300 31.67 15.42 7.67
CA GLN A 300 31.66 16.82 8.07
C GLN A 300 31.01 17.73 7.01
N ASN A 301 30.96 17.33 5.72
CA ASN A 301 30.28 18.07 4.65
C ASN A 301 29.02 17.35 4.12
N SER A 302 28.36 16.60 4.98
CA SER A 302 27.28 15.67 4.55
C SER A 302 26.04 16.37 3.99
N TYR A 303 25.81 17.65 4.28
CA TYR A 303 24.66 18.40 3.74
C TYR A 303 24.82 18.65 2.24
N ILE A 304 25.96 19.18 1.84
CA ILE A 304 26.23 19.43 0.42
C ILE A 304 26.44 18.11 -0.34
N GLU A 305 27.06 17.08 0.26
CA GLU A 305 27.17 15.75 -0.35
C GLU A 305 25.80 15.12 -0.63
N ARG A 306 24.83 15.31 0.30
CA ARG A 306 23.45 14.85 0.12
C ARG A 306 22.75 15.62 -0.99
N PHE A 307 22.98 16.93 -1.06
CA PHE A 307 22.50 17.76 -2.16
C PHE A 307 23.09 17.27 -3.49
N ASN A 308 24.40 17.15 -3.58
CA ASN A 308 25.12 16.70 -4.78
C ASN A 308 24.59 15.38 -5.32
N ARG A 309 24.35 14.43 -4.44
CA ARG A 309 23.71 13.17 -4.81
C ARG A 309 22.31 13.38 -5.37
N THR A 310 21.51 14.24 -4.74
CA THR A 310 20.16 14.53 -5.18
C THR A 310 20.15 15.21 -6.56
N TYR A 311 21.04 16.19 -6.76
CA TYR A 311 21.22 16.88 -8.03
C TYR A 311 21.69 15.92 -9.14
N ARG A 312 22.64 15.06 -8.83
CA ARG A 312 23.09 14.02 -9.75
C ARG A 312 21.95 13.08 -10.16
N ASP A 313 21.18 12.58 -9.20
CA ASP A 313 20.09 11.64 -9.47
C ASP A 313 18.90 12.30 -10.20
N ALA A 314 18.66 13.60 -9.97
CA ALA A 314 17.51 14.30 -10.53
C ALA A 314 17.80 14.95 -11.90
N ILE A 315 19.02 15.37 -12.15
CA ILE A 315 19.41 16.12 -13.35
C ILE A 315 20.52 15.40 -14.13
N LEU A 316 21.70 15.26 -13.55
CA LEU A 316 22.88 14.82 -14.29
C LEU A 316 22.75 13.38 -14.84
N ASN A 317 22.11 12.47 -14.11
CA ASN A 317 21.87 11.09 -14.53
C ASN A 317 20.57 10.92 -15.35
N MET A 318 19.70 11.92 -15.39
CA MET A 318 18.40 11.81 -16.08
C MET A 318 18.47 12.28 -17.53
N TYR A 319 19.40 13.17 -17.85
CA TYR A 319 19.47 13.81 -19.16
C TYR A 319 20.84 13.60 -19.81
N MET A 320 20.86 13.51 -21.12
CA MET A 320 22.07 13.58 -21.93
C MET A 320 22.19 14.97 -22.53
N PHE A 321 23.16 15.74 -22.07
CA PHE A 321 23.33 17.15 -22.43
C PHE A 321 24.22 17.31 -23.68
N LYS A 322 23.75 18.08 -24.64
CA LYS A 322 24.53 18.46 -25.81
C LYS A 322 25.37 19.72 -25.57
N THR A 323 24.81 20.66 -24.81
CA THR A 323 25.41 21.97 -24.57
C THR A 323 25.38 22.34 -23.08
N LEU A 324 26.32 23.21 -22.66
CA LEU A 324 26.30 23.79 -21.31
C LEU A 324 25.04 24.64 -21.04
N ARG A 325 24.48 25.22 -22.10
CA ARG A 325 23.26 26.01 -21.98
C ARG A 325 22.09 25.15 -21.50
N GLU A 326 21.91 23.98 -22.08
CA GLU A 326 20.88 23.03 -21.63
C GLU A 326 21.07 22.64 -20.15
N VAL A 327 22.32 22.35 -19.73
CA VAL A 327 22.61 22.05 -18.32
C VAL A 327 22.19 23.19 -17.40
N ARG A 328 22.56 24.42 -17.76
CA ARG A 328 22.24 25.61 -16.97
C ARG A 328 20.74 25.87 -16.88
N GLU A 329 20.00 25.80 -17.99
CA GLU A 329 18.56 26.04 -18.05
C GLU A 329 17.80 25.03 -17.20
N LEU A 330 18.07 23.72 -17.36
CA LEU A 330 17.44 22.66 -16.57
C LEU A 330 17.81 22.76 -15.08
N THR A 331 19.06 23.05 -14.76
CA THR A 331 19.51 23.23 -13.38
C THR A 331 18.82 24.42 -12.73
N LYS A 332 18.70 25.55 -13.40
CA LYS A 332 18.01 26.74 -12.88
C LYS A 332 16.55 26.48 -12.55
N SER A 333 15.82 25.81 -13.46
CA SER A 333 14.44 25.41 -13.21
C SER A 333 14.33 24.47 -12.03
N TRP A 334 15.22 23.48 -11.95
CA TRP A 334 15.21 22.49 -10.88
C TRP A 334 15.61 23.08 -9.50
N ILE A 335 16.49 24.07 -9.43
CA ILE A 335 16.82 24.76 -8.16
C ILE A 335 15.58 25.43 -7.58
N ASN A 336 14.80 26.11 -8.42
CA ASN A 336 13.55 26.71 -7.97
C ASN A 336 12.58 25.65 -7.41
N GLU A 337 12.40 24.54 -8.14
CA GLU A 337 11.58 23.40 -7.68
C GLU A 337 12.14 22.80 -6.38
N TYR A 338 13.47 22.64 -6.28
CA TYR A 338 14.11 22.12 -5.08
C TYR A 338 13.85 22.98 -3.86
N ASN A 339 13.95 24.30 -3.99
CA ASN A 339 13.77 25.23 -2.88
C ASN A 339 12.30 25.45 -2.52
N SER A 340 11.37 25.44 -3.51
CA SER A 340 9.96 25.78 -3.30
C SER A 340 9.01 24.58 -3.15
N GLU A 341 9.31 23.44 -3.76
CA GLU A 341 8.36 22.33 -3.84
C GLU A 341 8.84 21.03 -3.18
N ARG A 342 10.17 20.82 -3.09
CA ARG A 342 10.73 19.58 -2.59
C ARG A 342 10.61 19.46 -1.07
N PRO A 343 9.88 18.44 -0.54
CA PRO A 343 9.81 18.21 0.89
C PRO A 343 11.12 17.59 1.42
N HIS A 344 11.59 18.06 2.56
CA HIS A 344 12.77 17.57 3.25
C HIS A 344 12.42 16.92 4.59
N ASP A 345 12.78 15.65 4.75
CA ASP A 345 12.53 14.90 6.00
C ASP A 345 13.22 15.58 7.22
N SER A 346 14.41 16.18 7.01
CA SER A 346 15.15 16.88 8.05
C SER A 346 14.57 18.26 8.46
N LEU A 347 13.65 18.78 7.66
CA LEU A 347 12.94 20.04 7.91
C LEU A 347 11.46 19.80 8.28
N GLY A 348 11.11 18.61 8.76
CA GLY A 348 9.73 18.27 9.10
C GLY A 348 8.79 18.26 7.89
N ASP A 349 9.29 17.81 6.74
CA ASP A 349 8.57 17.74 5.45
C ASP A 349 8.26 19.11 4.80
N LEU A 350 8.83 20.17 5.34
CA LEU A 350 8.80 21.50 4.72
C LEU A 350 9.83 21.60 3.59
N THR A 351 9.59 22.54 2.67
CA THR A 351 10.58 22.95 1.68
C THR A 351 11.59 23.92 2.31
N PRO A 352 12.77 24.13 1.71
CA PRO A 352 13.73 25.14 2.18
C PRO A 352 13.12 26.52 2.42
N TRP A 353 12.31 27.01 1.51
CA TRP A 353 11.68 28.33 1.64
C TRP A 353 10.56 28.36 2.68
N GLU A 354 9.75 27.32 2.80
CA GLU A 354 8.72 27.22 3.86
C GLU A 354 9.36 27.17 5.25
N TYR A 355 10.48 26.45 5.38
CA TYR A 355 11.20 26.37 6.64
C TYR A 355 11.77 27.72 7.04
N LEU A 356 12.34 28.46 6.08
CA LEU A 356 12.84 29.82 6.28
C LEU A 356 11.72 30.75 6.72
N ALA A 357 10.60 30.80 5.99
CA ALA A 357 9.47 31.66 6.32
C ALA A 357 8.90 31.37 7.73
N LYS A 358 8.83 30.10 8.11
CA LYS A 358 8.38 29.67 9.43
C LYS A 358 9.35 30.14 10.54
N SER A 359 10.65 30.07 10.31
CA SER A 359 11.64 30.49 11.30
C SER A 359 11.59 32.00 11.54
N GLN A 360 11.37 32.82 10.50
CA GLN A 360 11.21 34.25 10.61
C GLN A 360 9.95 34.65 11.40
N GLN A 361 8.80 33.97 11.15
CA GLN A 361 7.56 34.20 11.90
C GLN A 361 7.69 33.85 13.39
N GLY A 362 8.52 32.85 13.74
CA GLY A 362 8.80 32.47 15.12
C GLY A 362 9.68 33.50 15.86
N GLU A 363 10.52 34.26 15.17
CA GLU A 363 11.31 35.35 15.75
C GLU A 363 10.46 36.61 16.01
N ASP A 364 9.55 36.95 15.09
CA ASP A 364 8.65 38.11 15.26
C ASP A 364 7.67 37.91 16.43
N SER A 365 7.19 36.71 16.67
CA SER A 365 6.29 36.43 17.81
C SER A 365 6.97 36.52 19.19
N ASN A 366 8.30 36.41 19.26
CA ASN A 366 9.05 36.59 20.51
C ASN A 366 9.40 38.08 20.81
N PHE A 367 9.25 38.96 19.84
CA PHE A 367 9.46 40.40 20.05
C PHE A 367 8.22 41.16 20.55
N GLU A 368 7.01 40.58 20.37
CA GLU A 368 5.76 41.21 20.85
C GLU A 368 5.41 40.88 22.32
N CYS A 369 6.23 40.10 23.02
CA CYS A 369 6.01 39.72 24.43
C CYS A 369 6.98 40.40 25.43
N HIS A 370 7.49 41.60 25.14
CA HIS A 370 8.26 42.39 26.13
C HIS A 370 7.72 43.80 26.26
#